data_74ea0b2cbd0b137ad16bb8a05a44e5b8
#
_entry.id   74ea0b2cbd0b137ad16bb8a05a44e5b8
#
_cell.length_a   1.000
_cell.length_b   1.000
_cell.length_c   1.000
_cell.angle_alpha   90.00
_cell.angle_beta   90.00
_cell.angle_gamma   90.00
#
_symmetry.space_group_name_H-M   'P 1'
#
loop_
_entity.id
_entity.type
_entity.pdbx_description
1 polymer ?
#
loop_
_entity_poly.entity_id
_entity_poly.type
_entity_poly.pdbx_seq_one_letter_code
_entity_poly.pdbx_strand_id
1 'polypeptide(L)'
;MAIVQISRITQRKGLEEDLPQPLAGAELGWAIDQRRLFIGNGNPAEGAPTVGNTEILTEFSDVLALANAYTYQGLAAGYAVQTGVTSGDPVSQSLQSWLDQFATIKDFGATGDGVTDDTAAINRALNQLFCQQINPQIRRSLFFPAGVYIVSDTILIPPYARLYGEGSNSSIIRFSPQVWAANTAYAAGVLVKYDDGTVFELYRSKIAVPADSIAINNATYWESVAALPAFVARTADSLQQTGINIGVNNAVPPRNVEIQDISWQTTEYANDSSLGNNHNIFLIEQAQQISITNSDFLGPLLQSELSTSIEDVSGLKFASTGARICTNINLNNCRFSNLTYGINTDDATKGVTVSNSWFDTLYRGVVLGDSSPQNGGPTGFRISFNTFDRIFAEGVVMEQCSLNATAYNTFYNVGNQFFDFPVSQALSSPVISIDAQNNVSVGDMFTRTDQQAEVNPRISIYDTTNAELVSSMATTNARTFQMGCFTRETGIQESLVSGASSVALFTVDTATPIAKNGFQSFNMQYTIYRLTQGTKAVRTGVLTVVAGGDDSAGEGIVWSDDYMENEDTGVTLEVTEASDVITVAYSTNSSGFTGTIFYSLTHLA
;
A
#
# COMPACT_ATOMS: atom_id res chain seq x y z
N MET A 1 71.57 -24.11 45.87
CA MET A 1 70.38 -24.08 45.09
C MET A 1 70.82 -24.07 43.62
N ALA A 2 70.66 -25.15 42.87
CA ALA A 2 71.04 -25.18 41.47
C ALA A 2 69.95 -24.40 40.67
N ILE A 3 70.36 -23.35 39.99
CA ILE A 3 69.51 -22.70 39.02
C ILE A 3 69.36 -23.64 37.85
N VAL A 4 68.22 -24.27 37.72
CA VAL A 4 67.87 -25.02 36.53
C VAL A 4 67.78 -24.02 35.39
N GLN A 5 68.72 -24.07 34.47
CA GLN A 5 68.75 -23.27 33.29
C GLN A 5 67.53 -23.67 32.45
N ILE A 6 66.52 -22.80 32.41
CA ILE A 6 65.38 -23.00 31.52
C ILE A 6 65.90 -22.96 30.09
N SER A 7 65.73 -24.03 29.35
CA SER A 7 66.16 -24.15 27.95
C SER A 7 65.61 -22.98 27.15
N ARG A 8 66.49 -22.36 26.38
CA ARG A 8 66.12 -21.21 25.54
C ARG A 8 65.03 -21.64 24.56
N ILE A 9 63.84 -21.06 24.68
CA ILE A 9 62.77 -21.30 23.71
C ILE A 9 63.23 -20.67 22.39
N THR A 10 63.51 -21.52 21.39
CA THR A 10 63.87 -21.06 20.04
C THR A 10 62.59 -20.79 19.29
N GLN A 11 62.29 -19.55 19.00
CA GLN A 11 61.19 -19.20 18.13
C GLN A 11 61.68 -19.15 16.69
N ARG A 12 61.00 -19.88 15.79
CA ARG A 12 61.19 -19.68 14.35
C ARG A 12 60.40 -18.49 13.88
N LYS A 13 60.91 -17.79 12.86
CA LYS A 13 60.22 -16.69 12.18
C LYS A 13 60.55 -16.75 10.69
N GLY A 14 59.55 -16.47 9.86
CA GLY A 14 59.70 -16.45 8.41
C GLY A 14 58.40 -16.01 7.76
N LEU A 15 58.27 -16.24 6.48
CA LEU A 15 56.98 -16.12 5.79
C LEU A 15 56.12 -17.34 6.17
N GLU A 16 54.81 -17.21 6.07
CA GLU A 16 53.91 -18.34 6.37
C GLU A 16 54.18 -19.54 5.50
N GLU A 17 54.47 -19.34 4.21
CA GLU A 17 54.81 -20.38 3.24
C GLU A 17 56.10 -21.14 3.56
N ASP A 18 57.04 -20.51 4.29
CA ASP A 18 58.31 -21.07 4.69
C ASP A 18 58.27 -21.79 6.04
N LEU A 19 57.14 -21.76 6.73
CA LEU A 19 57.01 -22.48 8.00
C LEU A 19 57.07 -24.00 7.81
N PRO A 20 57.90 -24.71 8.58
CA PRO A 20 57.89 -26.16 8.53
C PRO A 20 56.51 -26.78 8.77
N GLN A 21 56.16 -27.78 7.96
CA GLN A 21 54.93 -28.53 8.09
C GLN A 21 55.24 -30.02 8.31
N PRO A 22 55.31 -30.50 9.55
CA PRO A 22 55.03 -29.84 10.82
C PRO A 22 56.22 -29.12 11.46
N LEU A 23 55.98 -28.18 12.34
CA LEU A 23 56.93 -27.76 13.38
C LEU A 23 57.17 -28.92 14.36
N ALA A 24 58.31 -28.91 15.08
CA ALA A 24 58.53 -29.88 16.14
C ALA A 24 57.48 -29.71 17.26
N GLY A 25 57.20 -30.76 18.01
CA GLY A 25 56.23 -30.68 19.10
C GLY A 25 56.53 -29.54 20.08
N ALA A 26 55.53 -28.72 20.32
CA ALA A 26 55.61 -27.49 21.15
C ALA A 26 56.59 -26.39 20.64
N GLU A 27 57.09 -26.52 19.41
CA GLU A 27 57.91 -25.45 18.80
C GLU A 27 56.99 -24.31 18.32
N LEU A 28 57.38 -23.05 18.57
CA LEU A 28 56.64 -21.86 18.12
C LEU A 28 57.22 -21.34 16.81
N GLY A 29 56.35 -21.08 15.84
CA GLY A 29 56.66 -20.43 14.57
C GLY A 29 55.87 -19.13 14.39
N TRP A 30 56.56 -18.02 14.08
CA TRP A 30 55.96 -16.74 13.83
C TRP A 30 55.98 -16.44 12.32
N ALA A 31 54.82 -16.34 11.71
CA ALA A 31 54.67 -15.85 10.34
C ALA A 31 54.68 -14.32 10.34
N ILE A 32 55.74 -13.73 9.79
CA ILE A 32 55.96 -12.27 9.86
C ILE A 32 55.03 -11.53 8.93
N ASP A 33 54.78 -12.09 7.77
CA ASP A 33 53.92 -11.52 6.73
C ASP A 33 52.46 -11.49 7.14
N GLN A 34 51.96 -12.53 7.77
CA GLN A 34 50.58 -12.66 8.23
C GLN A 34 50.39 -12.29 9.71
N ARG A 35 51.48 -12.06 10.47
CA ARG A 35 51.45 -11.77 11.91
C ARG A 35 50.72 -12.85 12.72
N ARG A 36 50.91 -14.12 12.31
CA ARG A 36 50.27 -15.30 12.92
C ARG A 36 51.27 -16.12 13.68
N LEU A 37 50.83 -16.71 14.80
CA LEU A 37 51.66 -17.56 15.66
C LEU A 37 51.17 -19.02 15.57
N PHE A 38 52.08 -19.92 15.33
CA PHE A 38 51.82 -21.37 15.24
C PHE A 38 52.61 -22.13 16.30
N ILE A 39 52.05 -23.26 16.75
CA ILE A 39 52.69 -24.23 17.60
C ILE A 39 52.65 -25.62 16.96
N GLY A 40 53.74 -26.33 16.93
CA GLY A 40 53.78 -27.69 16.44
C GLY A 40 53.03 -28.67 17.35
N ASN A 41 52.19 -29.52 16.78
CA ASN A 41 51.37 -30.46 17.53
C ASN A 41 52.17 -31.64 18.10
N GLY A 42 53.39 -31.88 17.58
CA GLY A 42 54.11 -33.12 17.86
C GLY A 42 53.71 -34.26 16.96
N ASN A 43 54.05 -35.48 17.35
CA ASN A 43 53.76 -36.69 16.62
C ASN A 43 52.92 -37.69 17.45
N PRO A 44 52.29 -38.71 16.82
CA PRO A 44 51.46 -39.67 17.55
C PRO A 44 52.20 -40.46 18.64
N ALA A 45 53.53 -40.66 18.49
CA ALA A 45 54.31 -41.31 19.52
C ALA A 45 54.48 -40.45 20.80
N GLU A 46 54.29 -39.16 20.67
CA GLU A 46 54.25 -38.19 21.78
C GLU A 46 52.84 -37.97 22.32
N GLY A 47 51.86 -38.66 21.79
CA GLY A 47 50.44 -38.55 22.17
C GLY A 47 49.66 -37.48 21.47
N ALA A 48 50.19 -36.87 20.40
CA ALA A 48 49.44 -35.89 19.62
C ALA A 48 48.32 -36.55 18.81
N PRO A 49 47.09 -36.04 18.84
CA PRO A 49 45.97 -36.64 18.08
C PRO A 49 46.13 -36.43 16.56
N THR A 50 46.83 -35.40 16.15
CA THR A 50 47.10 -35.07 14.73
C THR A 50 48.48 -34.45 14.58
N VAL A 51 49.19 -34.85 13.50
CA VAL A 51 50.44 -34.21 13.09
C VAL A 51 50.10 -32.88 12.37
N GLY A 52 50.86 -31.83 12.64
CA GLY A 52 50.66 -30.53 11.99
C GLY A 52 50.98 -29.37 12.90
N ASN A 53 50.58 -28.19 12.50
CA ASN A 53 50.70 -26.98 13.26
C ASN A 53 49.31 -26.48 13.70
N THR A 54 49.20 -26.03 14.94
CA THR A 54 48.01 -25.37 15.47
C THR A 54 48.25 -23.87 15.54
N GLU A 55 47.42 -23.08 14.99
CA GLU A 55 47.47 -21.64 15.11
C GLU A 55 47.08 -21.22 16.51
N ILE A 56 47.91 -20.37 17.14
CA ILE A 56 47.57 -19.66 18.37
C ILE A 56 46.94 -18.33 17.97
N LEU A 57 45.69 -18.12 18.34
CA LEU A 57 44.92 -16.95 17.90
C LEU A 57 45.60 -15.65 18.35
N THR A 58 45.85 -14.78 17.40
CA THR A 58 46.33 -13.42 17.57
C THR A 58 45.26 -12.40 17.12
N GLU A 59 45.52 -11.13 17.28
CA GLU A 59 44.61 -10.09 16.73
C GLU A 59 44.52 -10.09 15.20
N PHE A 60 45.47 -10.79 14.53
CA PHE A 60 45.50 -10.93 13.07
C PHE A 60 45.02 -12.28 12.58
N SER A 61 44.64 -13.17 13.48
CA SER A 61 44.07 -14.47 13.11
C SER A 61 42.65 -14.30 12.59
N ASP A 62 42.34 -14.97 11.47
CA ASP A 62 40.98 -14.96 10.95
C ASP A 62 40.08 -15.93 11.75
N VAL A 63 39.58 -15.47 12.88
CA VAL A 63 38.69 -16.25 13.74
C VAL A 63 37.36 -16.57 13.09
N LEU A 64 36.96 -15.77 12.09
CA LEU A 64 35.69 -15.97 11.38
C LEU A 64 35.78 -17.17 10.43
N ALA A 65 36.95 -17.44 9.84
CA ALA A 65 37.17 -18.55 8.92
C ALA A 65 37.47 -19.86 9.62
N LEU A 66 37.58 -19.90 10.95
CA LEU A 66 37.81 -21.14 11.68
C LEU A 66 36.70 -22.16 11.40
N ALA A 67 37.06 -23.32 10.88
CA ALA A 67 36.15 -24.44 10.69
C ALA A 67 35.56 -24.85 12.05
N ASN A 68 34.28 -25.22 12.05
CA ASN A 68 33.59 -25.71 13.26
C ASN A 68 33.47 -24.67 14.40
N ALA A 69 33.63 -23.36 14.11
CA ALA A 69 33.51 -22.32 15.11
C ALA A 69 32.08 -22.11 15.64
N TYR A 70 31.09 -22.52 14.85
CA TYR A 70 29.69 -22.40 15.19
C TYR A 70 28.93 -23.71 15.01
N THR A 71 28.19 -24.09 16.05
CA THR A 71 27.22 -25.19 16.02
C THR A 71 25.91 -24.67 16.64
N TYR A 72 24.80 -24.85 15.95
CA TYR A 72 23.49 -24.49 16.50
C TYR A 72 23.16 -25.37 17.71
N GLN A 73 22.99 -24.78 18.87
CA GLN A 73 22.75 -25.53 20.10
C GLN A 73 21.31 -25.51 20.59
N GLY A 74 20.50 -24.54 20.18
CA GLY A 74 19.04 -24.47 20.37
C GLY A 74 18.51 -25.06 21.69
N LEU A 75 19.20 -24.83 22.82
CA LEU A 75 18.87 -25.46 24.10
C LEU A 75 17.70 -24.74 24.74
N ALA A 76 16.54 -25.43 24.76
CA ALA A 76 15.50 -25.16 25.74
C ALA A 76 15.63 -26.14 26.91
N ALA A 77 15.21 -25.78 28.12
CA ALA A 77 15.31 -26.64 29.29
C ALA A 77 14.67 -28.02 29.03
N GLY A 78 15.49 -29.05 29.07
CA GLY A 78 15.06 -30.45 28.88
C GLY A 78 14.93 -30.91 27.43
N TYR A 79 15.36 -30.13 26.45
CA TYR A 79 15.33 -30.49 25.03
C TYR A 79 16.67 -30.17 24.35
N ALA A 80 17.25 -31.19 23.69
CA ALA A 80 18.46 -31.04 22.89
C ALA A 80 18.10 -31.16 21.39
N VAL A 81 18.47 -30.17 20.58
CA VAL A 81 18.27 -30.22 19.13
C VAL A 81 19.36 -31.10 18.50
N GLN A 82 18.96 -32.12 17.77
CA GLN A 82 19.85 -32.90 16.96
C GLN A 82 20.01 -32.24 15.59
N THR A 83 21.20 -31.68 15.31
CA THR A 83 21.47 -30.98 14.04
C THR A 83 22.16 -31.88 13.00
N GLY A 84 22.81 -32.97 13.43
CA GLY A 84 23.42 -33.93 12.55
C GLY A 84 22.62 -35.23 12.43
N VAL A 85 23.18 -36.19 11.69
CA VAL A 85 22.56 -37.52 11.51
C VAL A 85 22.41 -38.26 12.85
N THR A 86 23.35 -38.03 13.75
CA THR A 86 23.29 -38.52 15.14
C THR A 86 23.49 -37.35 16.11
N SER A 87 23.09 -37.54 17.36
CA SER A 87 23.32 -36.54 18.42
C SER A 87 24.80 -36.36 18.78
N GLY A 88 25.66 -37.34 18.46
CA GLY A 88 27.09 -37.27 18.70
C GLY A 88 27.89 -36.60 17.57
N ASP A 89 27.23 -36.25 16.48
CA ASP A 89 27.87 -35.75 15.27
C ASP A 89 27.14 -34.49 14.75
N PRO A 90 27.14 -33.40 15.52
CA PRO A 90 26.42 -32.19 15.16
C PRO A 90 27.03 -31.50 13.93
N VAL A 91 26.17 -30.85 13.13
CA VAL A 91 26.64 -30.06 12.00
C VAL A 91 27.29 -28.77 12.51
N SER A 92 28.52 -28.55 12.09
CA SER A 92 29.32 -27.37 12.41
C SER A 92 29.68 -26.61 11.14
N GLN A 93 29.85 -25.31 11.26
CA GLN A 93 30.27 -24.40 10.17
C GLN A 93 31.19 -23.31 10.69
N SER A 94 31.92 -22.64 9.81
CA SER A 94 32.69 -21.47 10.19
C SER A 94 31.75 -20.31 10.59
N LEU A 95 32.22 -19.39 11.42
CA LEU A 95 31.46 -18.22 11.79
C LEU A 95 31.21 -17.32 10.57
N GLN A 96 32.18 -17.21 9.66
CA GLN A 96 32.00 -16.52 8.37
C GLN A 96 30.85 -17.11 7.57
N SER A 97 30.83 -18.45 7.39
CA SER A 97 29.76 -19.12 6.66
C SER A 97 28.37 -18.92 7.29
N TRP A 98 28.32 -18.78 8.62
CA TRP A 98 27.09 -18.48 9.32
C TRP A 98 26.65 -17.02 9.09
N LEU A 99 27.59 -16.05 9.21
CA LEU A 99 27.33 -14.62 8.97
C LEU A 99 26.91 -14.35 7.51
N ASP A 100 27.54 -15.04 6.56
CA ASP A 100 27.24 -14.90 5.12
C ASP A 100 25.80 -15.35 4.74
N GLN A 101 25.06 -15.95 5.67
CA GLN A 101 23.64 -16.24 5.46
C GLN A 101 22.76 -14.99 5.59
N PHE A 102 23.29 -13.94 6.17
CA PHE A 102 22.61 -12.65 6.37
C PHE A 102 23.33 -11.58 5.56
N ALA A 103 22.55 -10.72 4.90
CA ALA A 103 23.11 -9.57 4.19
C ALA A 103 22.43 -8.30 4.71
N THR A 104 23.21 -7.32 5.10
CA THR A 104 22.71 -6.01 5.53
C THR A 104 23.11 -4.96 4.51
N ILE A 105 22.34 -3.88 4.43
CA ILE A 105 22.69 -2.76 3.55
C ILE A 105 24.01 -2.10 3.96
N LYS A 106 24.39 -2.24 5.23
CA LYS A 106 25.66 -1.71 5.77
C LYS A 106 26.87 -2.45 5.24
N ASP A 107 26.74 -3.74 4.88
CA ASP A 107 27.80 -4.53 4.26
C ASP A 107 28.16 -3.98 2.86
N PHE A 108 27.26 -3.22 2.26
CA PHE A 108 27.46 -2.56 0.97
C PHE A 108 27.84 -1.08 1.11
N GLY A 109 28.06 -0.60 2.33
CA GLY A 109 28.56 0.73 2.62
C GLY A 109 27.50 1.80 2.84
N ALA A 110 26.23 1.43 3.06
CA ALA A 110 25.23 2.39 3.48
C ALA A 110 25.43 2.83 4.93
N THR A 111 25.21 4.10 5.22
CA THR A 111 25.37 4.67 6.57
C THR A 111 24.05 4.73 7.33
N GLY A 112 22.96 5.10 6.68
CA GLY A 112 21.65 5.26 7.31
C GLY A 112 21.59 6.34 8.38
N ASP A 113 22.41 7.40 8.24
CA ASP A 113 22.57 8.49 9.21
C ASP A 113 21.60 9.67 8.96
N GLY A 114 20.79 9.60 7.90
CA GLY A 114 19.85 10.66 7.51
C GLY A 114 20.47 11.85 6.79
N VAL A 115 21.76 11.78 6.47
CA VAL A 115 22.52 12.87 5.80
C VAL A 115 23.30 12.36 4.59
N THR A 116 23.97 11.22 4.74
CA THR A 116 24.78 10.63 3.69
C THR A 116 23.90 10.04 2.60
N ASP A 117 24.27 10.28 1.34
CA ASP A 117 23.58 9.67 0.18
C ASP A 117 23.94 8.18 0.06
N ASP A 118 22.98 7.33 0.34
CA ASP A 118 23.11 5.88 0.32
C ASP A 118 22.69 5.25 -1.03
N THR A 119 22.33 6.06 -2.04
CA THR A 119 21.85 5.59 -3.36
C THR A 119 22.79 4.57 -3.98
N ALA A 120 24.07 4.86 -4.01
CA ALA A 120 25.08 3.98 -4.62
C ALA A 120 25.26 2.68 -3.86
N ALA A 121 25.17 2.71 -2.53
CA ALA A 121 25.26 1.53 -1.68
C ALA A 121 24.05 0.60 -1.87
N ILE A 122 22.85 1.18 -1.90
CA ILE A 122 21.59 0.43 -2.12
C ILE A 122 21.59 -0.22 -3.51
N ASN A 123 21.91 0.54 -4.56
CA ASN A 123 21.97 -0.01 -5.91
C ASN A 123 23.04 -1.09 -6.06
N ARG A 124 24.18 -0.95 -5.36
CA ARG A 124 25.23 -1.98 -5.33
C ARG A 124 24.71 -3.26 -4.67
N ALA A 125 24.05 -3.16 -3.53
CA ALA A 125 23.47 -4.32 -2.84
C ALA A 125 22.44 -5.05 -3.70
N LEU A 126 21.48 -4.31 -4.27
CA LEU A 126 20.45 -4.87 -5.14
C LEU A 126 21.05 -5.57 -6.36
N ASN A 127 22.06 -4.95 -6.98
CA ASN A 127 22.74 -5.52 -8.12
C ASN A 127 23.48 -6.81 -7.75
N GLN A 128 24.31 -6.76 -6.72
CA GLN A 128 25.14 -7.92 -6.31
C GLN A 128 24.29 -9.12 -5.87
N LEU A 129 23.24 -8.88 -5.09
CA LEU A 129 22.44 -9.95 -4.52
C LEU A 129 21.39 -10.52 -5.50
N PHE A 130 20.85 -9.69 -6.39
CA PHE A 130 19.69 -10.11 -7.18
C PHE A 130 19.88 -10.06 -8.69
N CYS A 131 20.84 -9.29 -9.22
CA CYS A 131 21.03 -9.10 -10.66
C CYS A 131 22.19 -9.90 -11.26
N GLN A 132 23.30 -10.07 -10.54
CA GLN A 132 24.52 -10.62 -11.13
C GLN A 132 24.54 -12.15 -11.29
N GLN A 133 23.68 -12.88 -10.59
CA GLN A 133 23.73 -14.34 -10.71
C GLN A 133 22.33 -14.94 -10.77
N ILE A 134 22.17 -15.83 -11.74
CA ILE A 134 20.95 -16.64 -11.91
C ILE A 134 20.83 -17.69 -10.79
N ASN A 135 21.94 -18.02 -10.11
CA ASN A 135 21.92 -19.02 -9.05
C ASN A 135 21.16 -18.52 -7.81
N PRO A 136 20.00 -19.12 -7.50
CA PRO A 136 19.22 -18.71 -6.32
C PRO A 136 19.96 -18.92 -4.99
N GLN A 137 21.02 -19.72 -4.94
CA GLN A 137 21.80 -19.93 -3.72
C GLN A 137 22.57 -18.70 -3.25
N ILE A 138 22.79 -17.73 -4.12
CA ILE A 138 23.49 -16.47 -3.79
C ILE A 138 22.52 -15.40 -3.31
N ARG A 139 21.26 -15.52 -3.66
CA ARG A 139 20.23 -14.57 -3.25
C ARG A 139 20.05 -14.64 -1.73
N ARG A 140 20.15 -13.50 -1.08
CA ARG A 140 19.89 -13.33 0.35
C ARG A 140 18.84 -12.27 0.56
N SER A 141 18.11 -12.35 1.64
CA SER A 141 17.27 -11.23 2.08
C SER A 141 18.18 -10.07 2.47
N LEU A 142 17.89 -8.87 1.96
CA LEU A 142 18.65 -7.67 2.27
C LEU A 142 17.99 -6.96 3.45
N PHE A 143 18.71 -6.87 4.54
CA PHE A 143 18.25 -6.24 5.78
C PHE A 143 18.64 -4.76 5.83
N PHE A 144 17.67 -3.93 6.22
CA PHE A 144 17.85 -2.51 6.50
C PHE A 144 17.77 -2.31 8.02
N PRO A 145 18.88 -2.23 8.74
CA PRO A 145 18.88 -1.86 10.17
C PRO A 145 18.21 -0.52 10.40
N ALA A 146 17.89 -0.23 11.67
CA ALA A 146 17.35 1.08 12.04
C ALA A 146 18.26 2.21 11.54
N GLY A 147 17.66 3.19 10.88
CA GLY A 147 18.36 4.33 10.29
C GLY A 147 17.50 5.03 9.24
N VAL A 148 17.97 6.19 8.81
CA VAL A 148 17.38 6.97 7.72
C VAL A 148 18.34 6.95 6.54
N TYR A 149 17.99 6.22 5.50
CA TYR A 149 18.80 6.06 4.29
C TYR A 149 18.34 7.08 3.25
N ILE A 150 19.17 8.07 2.99
CA ILE A 150 18.87 9.09 1.96
C ILE A 150 19.19 8.54 0.59
N VAL A 151 18.27 8.71 -0.34
CA VAL A 151 18.47 8.37 -1.75
C VAL A 151 18.22 9.62 -2.62
N SER A 152 19.16 9.91 -3.48
CA SER A 152 19.16 11.11 -4.33
C SER A 152 18.66 10.85 -5.74
N ASP A 153 18.46 9.61 -6.13
CA ASP A 153 17.96 9.20 -7.45
C ASP A 153 17.08 7.94 -7.31
N THR A 154 16.37 7.60 -8.35
CA THR A 154 15.47 6.43 -8.37
C THR A 154 16.22 5.13 -8.07
N ILE A 155 15.67 4.35 -7.14
CA ILE A 155 16.15 3.00 -6.84
C ILE A 155 15.33 1.99 -7.65
N LEU A 156 16.03 1.12 -8.38
CA LEU A 156 15.43 0.07 -9.19
C LEU A 156 15.45 -1.26 -8.45
N ILE A 157 14.26 -1.78 -8.12
CA ILE A 157 14.12 -3.04 -7.38
C ILE A 157 13.99 -4.20 -8.37
N PRO A 158 14.96 -5.13 -8.36
CA PRO A 158 14.99 -6.23 -9.31
C PRO A 158 14.03 -7.37 -8.96
N PRO A 159 13.76 -8.28 -9.90
CA PRO A 159 13.04 -9.51 -9.63
C PRO A 159 13.68 -10.33 -8.49
N TYR A 160 12.85 -10.97 -7.70
CA TYR A 160 13.23 -11.80 -6.55
C TYR A 160 13.92 -11.05 -5.42
N ALA A 161 13.87 -9.72 -5.41
CA ALA A 161 14.36 -8.95 -4.28
C ALA A 161 13.51 -9.23 -3.05
N ARG A 162 14.20 -9.44 -1.93
CA ARG A 162 13.57 -9.54 -0.62
C ARG A 162 14.22 -8.53 0.31
N LEU A 163 13.46 -7.48 0.61
CA LEU A 163 13.90 -6.35 1.42
C LEU A 163 13.13 -6.34 2.74
N TYR A 164 13.81 -6.23 3.84
CA TYR A 164 13.14 -6.15 5.13
C TYR A 164 13.86 -5.21 6.08
N GLY A 165 13.09 -4.50 6.87
CA GLY A 165 13.57 -3.54 7.85
C GLY A 165 13.42 -4.04 9.28
N GLU A 166 13.82 -3.21 10.23
CA GLU A 166 13.63 -3.44 11.65
C GLU A 166 12.25 -2.96 12.16
N GLY A 167 11.50 -2.31 11.28
CA GLY A 167 10.18 -1.75 11.50
C GLY A 167 9.99 -0.48 10.68
N SER A 168 8.77 -0.20 10.23
CA SER A 168 8.48 0.96 9.38
C SER A 168 8.77 2.31 10.06
N ASN A 169 8.79 2.36 11.39
CA ASN A 169 9.21 3.56 12.12
C ASN A 169 10.73 3.65 12.36
N SER A 170 11.48 2.61 12.04
CA SER A 170 12.91 2.48 12.34
C SER A 170 13.77 2.45 11.09
N SER A 171 13.36 1.71 10.07
CA SER A 171 14.08 1.57 8.80
C SER A 171 13.40 2.44 7.74
N ILE A 172 13.97 3.62 7.50
CA ILE A 172 13.39 4.66 6.66
C ILE A 172 14.26 4.85 5.42
N ILE A 173 13.68 4.69 4.23
CA ILE A 173 14.33 5.05 2.98
C ILE A 173 13.66 6.32 2.45
N ARG A 174 14.43 7.39 2.36
CA ARG A 174 13.92 8.74 2.05
C ARG A 174 14.51 9.25 0.75
N PHE A 175 13.64 9.50 -0.24
CA PHE A 175 14.01 10.16 -1.48
C PHE A 175 14.17 11.66 -1.24
N SER A 176 15.37 12.17 -1.48
CA SER A 176 15.71 13.58 -1.35
C SER A 176 16.88 13.92 -2.28
N PRO A 177 16.61 14.35 -3.52
CA PRO A 177 17.64 14.82 -4.44
C PRO A 177 18.40 16.00 -3.84
N GLN A 178 19.70 16.10 -4.14
CA GLN A 178 20.50 17.22 -3.66
C GLN A 178 20.03 18.56 -4.25
N VAL A 179 20.11 19.62 -3.47
CA VAL A 179 19.77 20.97 -3.93
C VAL A 179 20.83 21.46 -4.90
N TRP A 180 20.40 21.97 -6.06
CA TRP A 180 21.32 22.64 -6.98
C TRP A 180 21.96 23.86 -6.31
N ALA A 181 23.26 24.00 -6.49
CA ALA A 181 24.02 25.17 -6.03
C ALA A 181 24.87 25.73 -7.17
N ALA A 182 24.84 27.04 -7.34
CA ALA A 182 25.70 27.72 -8.31
C ALA A 182 27.18 27.51 -7.98
N ASN A 183 28.02 27.48 -8.99
CA ASN A 183 29.47 27.30 -8.86
C ASN A 183 29.89 25.97 -8.20
N THR A 184 29.06 24.96 -8.31
CA THR A 184 29.33 23.61 -7.80
C THR A 184 29.55 22.66 -8.97
N ALA A 185 30.57 21.81 -8.86
CA ALA A 185 30.81 20.76 -9.84
C ALA A 185 29.87 19.58 -9.61
N TYR A 186 29.31 19.06 -10.70
CA TYR A 186 28.47 17.86 -10.66
C TYR A 186 28.99 16.83 -11.66
N ALA A 187 28.99 15.58 -11.28
CA ALA A 187 29.29 14.50 -12.21
C ALA A 187 28.16 14.36 -13.23
N ALA A 188 28.42 13.71 -14.38
CA ALA A 188 27.38 13.37 -15.33
C ALA A 188 26.37 12.41 -14.69
N GLY A 189 25.08 12.59 -15.00
CA GLY A 189 23.99 11.76 -14.51
C GLY A 189 23.43 12.14 -13.13
N VAL A 190 24.00 13.16 -12.46
CA VAL A 190 23.52 13.59 -11.13
C VAL A 190 22.18 14.27 -11.23
N LEU A 191 21.23 13.84 -10.40
CA LEU A 191 19.93 14.47 -10.23
C LEU A 191 20.01 15.56 -9.17
N VAL A 192 19.48 16.74 -9.48
CA VAL A 192 19.41 17.87 -8.55
C VAL A 192 18.00 18.44 -8.53
N LYS A 193 17.60 19.01 -7.42
CA LYS A 193 16.42 19.85 -7.31
C LYS A 193 16.79 21.32 -7.40
N TYR A 194 16.01 22.06 -8.15
CA TYR A 194 16.09 23.50 -8.25
C TYR A 194 14.80 24.12 -7.73
N ASP A 195 14.95 25.06 -6.81
CA ASP A 195 13.85 25.79 -6.23
C ASP A 195 14.23 27.27 -6.21
N ASP A 196 13.48 28.09 -6.93
CA ASP A 196 13.65 29.55 -6.96
C ASP A 196 12.64 30.28 -6.08
N GLY A 197 11.84 29.53 -5.29
CA GLY A 197 10.80 30.05 -4.44
C GLY A 197 9.43 30.20 -5.14
N THR A 198 9.37 29.95 -6.45
CA THR A 198 8.14 29.96 -7.25
C THR A 198 7.93 28.67 -8.00
N VAL A 199 9.02 28.02 -8.42
CA VAL A 199 9.02 26.78 -9.18
C VAL A 199 9.99 25.80 -8.56
N PHE A 200 9.52 24.58 -8.37
CA PHE A 200 10.36 23.45 -7.98
C PHE A 200 10.48 22.49 -9.16
N GLU A 201 11.72 22.25 -9.61
CA GLU A 201 11.99 21.41 -10.78
C GLU A 201 13.14 20.45 -10.49
N LEU A 202 13.11 19.29 -11.15
CA LEU A 202 14.21 18.34 -11.17
C LEU A 202 15.02 18.47 -12.47
N TYR A 203 16.34 18.48 -12.32
CA TYR A 203 17.28 18.50 -13.44
C TYR A 203 18.30 17.38 -13.30
N ARG A 204 18.67 16.80 -14.44
CA ARG A 204 19.76 15.82 -14.52
C ARG A 204 20.92 16.40 -15.32
N SER A 205 22.13 16.24 -14.81
CA SER A 205 23.32 16.63 -15.55
C SER A 205 23.57 15.66 -16.71
N LYS A 206 23.62 16.17 -17.94
CA LYS A 206 23.89 15.39 -19.16
C LYS A 206 25.34 14.99 -19.27
N ILE A 207 26.23 15.87 -18.85
CA ILE A 207 27.68 15.74 -18.81
C ILE A 207 28.20 16.28 -17.47
N ALA A 208 29.47 16.06 -17.17
CA ALA A 208 30.09 16.69 -16.02
C ALA A 208 29.99 18.22 -16.09
N VAL A 209 29.43 18.82 -15.05
CA VAL A 209 29.25 20.26 -14.90
C VAL A 209 30.47 20.80 -14.12
N PRO A 210 31.25 21.74 -14.67
CA PRO A 210 32.37 22.32 -13.94
C PRO A 210 31.88 23.24 -12.79
N ALA A 211 32.77 23.54 -11.85
CA ALA A 211 32.48 24.47 -10.75
C ALA A 211 32.54 25.95 -11.23
N ASP A 212 31.88 26.24 -12.32
CA ASP A 212 31.77 27.57 -12.93
C ASP A 212 30.32 28.07 -12.81
N SER A 213 30.07 29.31 -13.16
CA SER A 213 28.73 29.91 -13.16
C SER A 213 27.82 29.33 -14.25
N ILE A 214 27.63 28.01 -14.28
CA ILE A 214 26.72 27.33 -15.18
C ILE A 214 25.31 27.40 -14.61
N ALA A 215 24.45 28.12 -15.31
CA ALA A 215 23.04 28.20 -14.89
C ALA A 215 22.31 26.86 -15.11
N ILE A 216 21.32 26.57 -14.25
CA ILE A 216 20.54 25.32 -14.30
C ILE A 216 19.77 25.14 -15.62
N ASN A 217 19.37 26.22 -16.28
CA ASN A 217 18.69 26.21 -17.58
C ASN A 217 19.63 26.06 -18.79
N ASN A 218 20.93 25.84 -18.56
CA ASN A 218 21.88 25.62 -19.67
C ASN A 218 21.69 24.21 -20.24
N ALA A 219 21.00 24.12 -21.37
CA ALA A 219 20.66 22.88 -22.06
C ALA A 219 21.84 22.02 -22.51
N THR A 220 23.07 22.55 -22.52
CA THR A 220 24.28 21.76 -22.79
C THR A 220 24.62 20.84 -21.61
N TYR A 221 24.44 21.34 -20.41
CA TYR A 221 24.82 20.64 -19.19
C TYR A 221 23.63 19.95 -18.49
N TRP A 222 22.45 20.54 -18.59
CA TRP A 222 21.29 20.11 -17.85
C TRP A 222 20.12 19.71 -18.77
N GLU A 223 19.35 18.78 -18.33
CA GLU A 223 18.02 18.47 -18.87
C GLU A 223 17.00 18.53 -17.75
N SER A 224 15.86 19.16 -18.01
CA SER A 224 14.72 19.10 -17.10
C SER A 224 14.19 17.67 -17.12
N VAL A 225 13.91 17.14 -15.95
CA VAL A 225 13.42 15.79 -15.75
C VAL A 225 12.04 15.90 -15.15
N ALA A 226 11.04 15.33 -15.82
CA ALA A 226 9.73 15.14 -15.21
C ALA A 226 9.89 14.39 -13.89
N ALA A 227 8.97 14.61 -12.95
CA ALA A 227 9.04 13.99 -11.65
C ALA A 227 9.28 12.47 -11.76
N LEU A 228 10.31 12.01 -11.07
CA LEU A 228 10.72 10.61 -11.09
C LEU A 228 10.08 9.87 -9.93
N PRO A 229 9.66 8.62 -10.10
CA PRO A 229 9.35 7.78 -8.97
C PRO A 229 10.62 7.56 -8.15
N ALA A 230 10.50 7.63 -6.83
CA ALA A 230 11.63 7.39 -5.94
C ALA A 230 12.08 5.92 -6.01
N PHE A 231 11.12 5.00 -6.15
CA PHE A 231 11.38 3.56 -6.18
C PHE A 231 10.58 2.92 -7.31
N VAL A 232 11.21 2.03 -8.05
CA VAL A 232 10.59 1.36 -9.19
C VAL A 232 10.87 -0.12 -9.14
N ALA A 233 9.82 -0.93 -9.11
CA ALA A 233 9.92 -2.35 -9.40
C ALA A 233 9.82 -2.56 -10.92
N ARG A 234 10.95 -2.70 -11.58
CA ARG A 234 11.06 -2.86 -13.04
C ARG A 234 11.60 -4.21 -13.44
N THR A 235 11.49 -4.51 -14.75
CA THR A 235 12.14 -5.67 -15.36
C THR A 235 13.66 -5.58 -15.24
N ALA A 236 14.34 -6.71 -15.33
CA ALA A 236 15.80 -6.78 -15.27
C ALA A 236 16.52 -5.93 -16.33
N ASP A 237 15.85 -5.61 -17.45
CA ASP A 237 16.44 -4.81 -18.53
C ASP A 237 16.69 -3.37 -18.15
N SER A 238 15.89 -2.79 -17.26
CA SER A 238 16.11 -1.44 -16.76
C SER A 238 17.29 -1.34 -15.80
N LEU A 239 17.80 -2.49 -15.33
CA LEU A 239 18.98 -2.62 -14.50
C LEU A 239 20.23 -2.97 -15.33
N GLN A 240 20.26 -2.65 -16.61
CA GLN A 240 21.42 -2.90 -17.45
C GLN A 240 22.69 -2.38 -16.80
N GLN A 241 23.33 -3.28 -16.08
CA GLN A 241 24.73 -3.15 -15.76
C GLN A 241 25.47 -4.22 -16.55
N THR A 242 26.38 -3.75 -17.31
CA THR A 242 27.31 -4.45 -18.17
C THR A 242 27.64 -5.85 -17.69
N GLY A 243 27.16 -6.85 -18.40
CA GLY A 243 27.80 -8.15 -18.45
C GLY A 243 26.99 -9.38 -18.04
N ILE A 244 25.79 -9.28 -17.48
CA ILE A 244 25.00 -10.47 -17.15
C ILE A 244 23.55 -10.29 -17.60
N ASN A 245 23.19 -11.01 -18.65
CA ASN A 245 21.82 -11.18 -19.08
C ASN A 245 21.05 -12.05 -18.09
N ILE A 246 20.41 -11.45 -17.11
CA ILE A 246 19.36 -12.13 -16.38
C ILE A 246 18.09 -12.07 -17.23
N GLY A 247 17.86 -13.13 -17.98
CA GLY A 247 16.74 -13.19 -18.91
C GLY A 247 16.97 -12.32 -20.13
N VAL A 248 17.73 -12.82 -21.04
CA VAL A 248 17.85 -12.28 -22.41
C VAL A 248 16.45 -12.08 -22.97
N ASN A 249 16.14 -10.90 -23.41
CA ASN A 249 14.91 -10.49 -24.09
C ASN A 249 13.77 -9.99 -23.22
N ASN A 250 13.92 -8.94 -22.45
CA ASN A 250 12.75 -8.17 -21.94
C ASN A 250 11.54 -9.01 -21.51
N ALA A 251 11.72 -10.30 -21.25
CA ALA A 251 10.65 -11.25 -21.18
C ALA A 251 10.21 -11.58 -19.76
N VAL A 252 11.02 -11.24 -18.76
CA VAL A 252 10.72 -11.61 -17.36
C VAL A 252 10.31 -10.35 -16.60
N PRO A 253 9.01 -10.16 -16.31
CA PRO A 253 8.58 -9.06 -15.45
C PRO A 253 9.22 -9.17 -14.06
N PRO A 254 9.34 -8.09 -13.31
CA PRO A 254 9.65 -8.14 -11.90
C PRO A 254 8.66 -9.09 -11.24
N ARG A 255 9.18 -10.07 -10.53
CA ARG A 255 8.34 -11.08 -9.87
C ARG A 255 8.96 -11.57 -8.59
N ASN A 256 8.10 -12.09 -7.70
CA ASN A 256 8.52 -12.61 -6.41
C ASN A 256 9.34 -11.58 -5.61
N VAL A 257 8.87 -10.33 -5.58
CA VAL A 257 9.46 -9.28 -4.75
C VAL A 257 8.71 -9.24 -3.42
N GLU A 258 9.46 -9.28 -2.35
CA GLU A 258 8.94 -9.13 -0.98
C GLU A 258 9.56 -7.90 -0.32
N ILE A 259 8.72 -7.05 0.25
CA ILE A 259 9.13 -5.86 0.99
C ILE A 259 8.40 -5.87 2.32
N GLN A 260 9.12 -5.69 3.42
CA GLN A 260 8.56 -5.76 4.74
C GLN A 260 9.24 -4.80 5.72
N ASP A 261 8.43 -4.20 6.61
CA ASP A 261 8.90 -3.41 7.76
C ASP A 261 9.78 -2.20 7.39
N ILE A 262 9.51 -1.55 6.26
CA ILE A 262 10.27 -0.40 5.74
C ILE A 262 9.33 0.78 5.51
N SER A 263 9.78 2.00 5.90
CA SER A 263 9.13 3.25 5.52
C SER A 263 9.75 3.83 4.26
N TRP A 264 8.92 4.14 3.28
CA TRP A 264 9.27 4.76 2.01
C TRP A 264 8.77 6.20 2.01
N GLN A 265 9.69 7.14 1.95
CA GLN A 265 9.35 8.55 2.11
C GLN A 265 9.86 9.37 0.92
N THR A 266 9.08 10.38 0.57
CA THR A 266 9.56 11.49 -0.25
C THR A 266 9.25 12.81 0.46
N THR A 267 10.20 13.71 0.47
CA THR A 267 10.03 15.07 1.00
C THR A 267 9.83 16.08 -0.13
N GLU A 268 9.85 15.61 -1.37
CA GLU A 268 9.89 16.44 -2.55
C GLU A 268 8.70 16.16 -3.46
N TYR A 269 8.15 17.22 -4.00
CA TYR A 269 7.22 17.16 -5.14
C TYR A 269 7.62 18.26 -6.13
N ALA A 270 7.44 17.99 -7.41
CA ALA A 270 7.66 19.00 -8.43
C ALA A 270 6.37 19.81 -8.61
N ASN A 271 6.46 21.13 -8.54
CA ASN A 271 5.31 22.04 -8.61
C ASN A 271 5.12 22.63 -10.03
N ASP A 272 5.31 21.83 -11.06
CA ASP A 272 5.08 22.25 -12.44
C ASP A 272 3.96 21.46 -13.11
N SER A 273 2.76 22.03 -13.08
CA SER A 273 1.57 21.48 -13.72
C SER A 273 1.69 21.34 -15.25
N SER A 274 2.70 21.96 -15.88
CA SER A 274 2.90 21.93 -17.33
C SER A 274 3.60 20.67 -17.83
N LEU A 275 4.27 19.91 -16.94
CA LEU A 275 5.08 18.74 -17.29
C LEU A 275 4.38 17.40 -17.06
N GLY A 276 3.12 17.37 -16.63
CA GLY A 276 2.40 16.12 -16.37
C GLY A 276 3.04 15.30 -15.25
N ASN A 277 3.29 15.92 -14.14
CA ASN A 277 4.15 15.45 -13.07
C ASN A 277 3.51 14.36 -12.24
N ASN A 278 3.88 13.12 -12.51
CA ASN A 278 3.55 11.96 -11.67
C ASN A 278 4.72 11.66 -10.73
N HIS A 279 4.80 12.34 -9.60
CA HIS A 279 5.80 12.03 -8.59
C HIS A 279 5.32 10.89 -7.68
N ASN A 280 5.62 9.67 -8.05
CA ASN A 280 5.23 8.51 -7.26
C ASN A 280 6.33 8.15 -6.26
N ILE A 281 5.96 7.80 -5.02
CA ILE A 281 6.93 7.18 -4.11
C ILE A 281 7.37 5.85 -4.72
N PHE A 282 6.41 5.00 -5.08
CA PHE A 282 6.70 3.68 -5.60
C PHE A 282 5.94 3.41 -6.90
N LEU A 283 6.64 3.08 -7.96
CA LEU A 283 6.07 2.64 -9.23
C LEU A 283 6.24 1.12 -9.39
N ILE A 284 5.13 0.41 -9.54
CA ILE A 284 5.12 -1.02 -9.86
C ILE A 284 4.78 -1.15 -11.34
N GLU A 285 5.80 -1.46 -12.13
CA GLU A 285 5.70 -1.50 -13.58
C GLU A 285 5.77 -2.93 -14.10
N GLN A 286 4.71 -3.40 -14.77
CA GLN A 286 4.63 -4.72 -15.41
C GLN A 286 4.98 -5.90 -14.48
N ALA A 287 4.71 -5.79 -13.20
CA ALA A 287 5.19 -6.70 -12.17
C ALA A 287 4.20 -7.81 -11.81
N GLN A 288 4.73 -8.92 -11.32
CA GLN A 288 3.94 -10.08 -10.90
C GLN A 288 4.38 -10.59 -9.54
N GLN A 289 3.42 -10.99 -8.70
CA GLN A 289 3.72 -11.60 -7.40
C GLN A 289 4.59 -10.68 -6.51
N ILE A 290 4.09 -9.48 -6.25
CA ILE A 290 4.70 -8.53 -5.33
C ILE A 290 3.96 -8.61 -3.99
N SER A 291 4.69 -8.68 -2.90
CA SER A 291 4.15 -8.60 -1.54
C SER A 291 4.80 -7.48 -0.77
N ILE A 292 4.00 -6.54 -0.28
CA ILE A 292 4.46 -5.44 0.57
C ILE A 292 3.67 -5.50 1.87
N THR A 293 4.37 -5.62 2.99
CA THR A 293 3.76 -5.77 4.30
C THR A 293 4.38 -4.87 5.34
N ASN A 294 3.58 -4.41 6.30
CA ASN A 294 4.03 -3.58 7.43
C ASN A 294 4.87 -2.37 6.99
N SER A 295 4.53 -1.75 5.87
CA SER A 295 5.34 -0.70 5.25
C SER A 295 4.56 0.61 5.16
N ASP A 296 5.26 1.73 5.35
CA ASP A 296 4.68 3.06 5.28
C ASP A 296 5.08 3.76 3.99
N PHE A 297 4.14 4.51 3.39
CA PHE A 297 4.33 5.36 2.22
C PHE A 297 3.95 6.78 2.61
N LEU A 298 4.96 7.61 2.85
CA LEU A 298 4.77 8.95 3.41
C LEU A 298 5.20 10.01 2.39
N GLY A 299 4.25 10.85 2.02
CA GLY A 299 4.46 11.95 1.08
C GLY A 299 4.77 13.28 1.76
N PRO A 300 5.02 14.33 0.97
CA PRO A 300 5.40 15.65 1.45
C PRO A 300 4.21 16.58 1.70
N LEU A 301 3.00 16.23 1.26
CA LEU A 301 1.87 17.15 1.23
C LEU A 301 1.37 17.49 2.64
N LEU A 302 1.16 18.76 2.89
CA LEU A 302 0.50 19.22 4.09
C LEU A 302 -1.03 19.14 3.91
N GLN A 303 -1.75 18.98 5.01
CA GLN A 303 -3.22 18.95 4.98
C GLN A 303 -3.83 20.16 4.26
N SER A 304 -3.22 21.34 4.38
CA SER A 304 -3.65 22.57 3.70
C SER A 304 -3.47 22.54 2.18
N GLU A 305 -2.65 21.66 1.66
CA GLU A 305 -2.33 21.54 0.23
C GLU A 305 -3.24 20.55 -0.49
N LEU A 306 -3.91 19.66 0.24
CA LEU A 306 -4.78 18.63 -0.32
C LEU A 306 -6.04 19.20 -1.01
N SER A 307 -6.39 20.47 -0.78
CA SER A 307 -7.60 21.11 -1.33
C SER A 307 -7.42 21.72 -2.71
N THR A 308 -6.20 21.99 -3.10
CA THR A 308 -5.90 22.55 -4.42
C THR A 308 -5.53 21.41 -5.34
N SER A 309 -6.06 21.39 -6.56
CA SER A 309 -5.78 20.37 -7.58
C SER A 309 -4.29 20.30 -7.88
N ILE A 310 -3.56 19.62 -7.03
CA ILE A 310 -2.12 19.54 -7.09
C ILE A 310 -1.78 18.14 -7.59
N GLU A 311 -0.82 18.13 -8.35
CA GLU A 311 0.10 17.14 -8.85
C GLU A 311 -0.03 15.74 -8.24
N ASP A 312 0.02 14.75 -9.09
CA ASP A 312 -0.17 13.34 -8.74
C ASP A 312 1.01 12.79 -7.95
N VAL A 313 1.03 13.02 -6.65
CA VAL A 313 1.96 12.35 -5.74
C VAL A 313 1.28 11.09 -5.21
N SER A 314 1.60 9.95 -5.78
CA SER A 314 1.03 8.67 -5.37
C SER A 314 1.97 7.91 -4.44
N GLY A 315 1.41 7.24 -3.43
CA GLY A 315 2.15 6.28 -2.62
C GLY A 315 2.59 5.09 -3.47
N LEU A 316 1.64 4.43 -4.09
CA LEU A 316 1.86 3.36 -5.05
C LEU A 316 1.17 3.69 -6.37
N LYS A 317 1.89 3.61 -7.47
CA LYS A 317 1.32 3.62 -8.81
C LYS A 317 1.58 2.30 -9.53
N PHE A 318 0.54 1.76 -10.15
CA PHE A 318 0.67 0.60 -11.02
C PHE A 318 0.69 1.07 -12.47
N ALA A 319 1.67 0.61 -13.23
CA ALA A 319 1.77 0.88 -14.65
C ALA A 319 1.87 -0.43 -15.45
N SER A 320 1.04 -0.52 -16.46
CA SER A 320 0.99 -1.65 -17.38
C SER A 320 1.18 -1.14 -18.80
N THR A 321 1.97 -1.82 -19.61
CA THR A 321 2.20 -1.43 -21.00
C THR A 321 2.00 -2.61 -21.93
N GLY A 322 1.14 -2.44 -22.94
CA GLY A 322 0.88 -3.45 -23.96
C GLY A 322 0.33 -4.76 -23.39
N ALA A 323 0.95 -5.88 -23.70
CA ALA A 323 0.52 -7.20 -23.25
C ALA A 323 0.98 -7.56 -21.83
N ARG A 324 1.76 -6.70 -21.16
CA ARG A 324 2.31 -6.95 -19.83
C ARG A 324 1.60 -6.11 -18.80
N ILE A 325 0.86 -6.78 -17.96
CA ILE A 325 0.06 -6.17 -16.90
C ILE A 325 0.60 -6.55 -15.53
N CYS A 326 0.41 -5.66 -14.57
CA CYS A 326 0.65 -5.96 -13.16
C CYS A 326 -0.35 -7.03 -12.68
N THR A 327 0.15 -8.07 -12.01
CA THR A 327 -0.73 -9.15 -11.53
C THR A 327 -0.29 -9.70 -10.18
N ASN A 328 -1.30 -10.13 -9.39
CA ASN A 328 -1.10 -10.86 -8.14
C ASN A 328 -0.21 -10.09 -7.15
N ILE A 329 -0.70 -8.93 -6.72
CA ILE A 329 0.00 -8.03 -5.80
C ILE A 329 -0.74 -8.01 -4.47
N ASN A 330 -0.01 -8.14 -3.39
CA ASN A 330 -0.54 -8.14 -2.03
C ASN A 330 0.05 -7.01 -1.20
N LEU A 331 -0.82 -6.16 -0.69
CA LEU A 331 -0.50 -5.06 0.22
C LEU A 331 -1.22 -5.33 1.53
N ASN A 332 -0.48 -5.50 2.60
CA ASN A 332 -1.07 -5.82 3.90
C ASN A 332 -0.42 -5.00 5.02
N ASN A 333 -1.26 -4.44 5.88
CA ASN A 333 -0.81 -3.63 7.01
C ASN A 333 0.15 -2.51 6.59
N CYS A 334 -0.23 -1.79 5.53
CA CYS A 334 0.52 -0.65 5.01
C CYS A 334 -0.14 0.66 5.44
N ARG A 335 0.64 1.72 5.53
CA ARG A 335 0.14 3.07 5.78
C ARG A 335 0.47 3.99 4.62
N PHE A 336 -0.52 4.77 4.19
CA PHE A 336 -0.40 5.80 3.17
C PHE A 336 -0.79 7.13 3.79
N SER A 337 0.10 8.13 3.73
CA SER A 337 -0.17 9.41 4.37
C SER A 337 0.49 10.59 3.64
N ASN A 338 -0.18 11.75 3.67
CA ASN A 338 0.32 13.01 3.11
C ASN A 338 0.58 12.95 1.60
N LEU A 339 -0.36 12.38 0.84
CA LEU A 339 -0.24 12.11 -0.59
C LEU A 339 -1.49 12.60 -1.33
N THR A 340 -1.37 12.82 -2.63
CA THR A 340 -2.55 13.02 -3.49
C THR A 340 -3.34 11.72 -3.59
N TYR A 341 -2.68 10.62 -3.91
CA TYR A 341 -3.28 9.29 -3.98
C TYR A 341 -2.52 8.30 -3.10
N GLY A 342 -3.24 7.51 -2.31
CA GLY A 342 -2.63 6.37 -1.63
C GLY A 342 -2.17 5.33 -2.65
N ILE A 343 -3.10 4.84 -3.44
CA ILE A 343 -2.87 3.89 -4.54
C ILE A 343 -3.55 4.44 -5.80
N ASN A 344 -2.82 4.44 -6.90
CA ASN A 344 -3.31 4.87 -8.20
C ASN A 344 -2.98 3.85 -9.30
N THR A 345 -3.96 3.55 -10.16
CA THR A 345 -3.76 2.70 -11.32
C THR A 345 -4.65 3.15 -12.47
N ASP A 346 -4.04 3.49 -13.58
CA ASP A 346 -4.72 3.99 -14.76
C ASP A 346 -4.96 2.87 -15.78
N ASP A 347 -4.20 1.79 -15.70
CA ASP A 347 -4.14 0.73 -16.70
C ASP A 347 -4.60 -0.63 -16.19
N ALA A 348 -4.70 -1.59 -17.10
CA ALA A 348 -5.02 -2.98 -16.80
C ALA A 348 -4.08 -3.56 -15.75
N THR A 349 -4.61 -3.77 -14.56
CA THR A 349 -3.94 -4.41 -13.43
C THR A 349 -4.87 -5.47 -12.86
N LYS A 350 -4.38 -6.65 -12.52
CA LYS A 350 -5.24 -7.78 -12.11
C LYS A 350 -4.85 -8.38 -10.78
N GLY A 351 -5.88 -8.66 -9.95
CA GLY A 351 -5.69 -9.45 -8.73
C GLY A 351 -4.82 -8.76 -7.69
N VAL A 352 -5.14 -7.54 -7.32
CA VAL A 352 -4.48 -6.80 -6.24
C VAL A 352 -5.32 -6.92 -4.97
N THR A 353 -4.68 -7.29 -3.87
CA THR A 353 -5.29 -7.30 -2.54
C THR A 353 -4.70 -6.17 -1.70
N VAL A 354 -5.57 -5.36 -1.12
CA VAL A 354 -5.21 -4.29 -0.17
C VAL A 354 -5.98 -4.56 1.12
N SER A 355 -5.27 -4.88 2.18
CA SER A 355 -5.92 -5.29 3.43
C SER A 355 -5.24 -4.74 4.67
N ASN A 356 -6.03 -4.55 5.74
CA ASN A 356 -5.57 -4.11 7.05
C ASN A 356 -4.70 -2.84 7.02
N SER A 357 -4.92 -2.00 6.02
CA SER A 357 -4.08 -0.84 5.75
C SER A 357 -4.77 0.47 6.16
N TRP A 358 -3.97 1.49 6.39
CA TRP A 358 -4.43 2.80 6.84
C TRP A 358 -4.11 3.86 5.79
N PHE A 359 -5.16 4.52 5.33
CA PHE A 359 -5.12 5.65 4.40
C PHE A 359 -5.48 6.91 5.18
N ASP A 360 -4.54 7.82 5.34
CA ASP A 360 -4.67 8.95 6.26
C ASP A 360 -4.13 10.25 5.64
N THR A 361 -4.91 11.31 5.71
CA THR A 361 -4.50 12.63 5.20
C THR A 361 -4.12 12.58 3.72
N LEU A 362 -5.06 12.17 2.88
CA LEU A 362 -4.90 12.04 1.44
C LEU A 362 -5.93 12.90 0.69
N TYR A 363 -5.64 13.24 -0.56
CA TYR A 363 -6.68 13.77 -1.45
C TYR A 363 -7.66 12.67 -1.84
N ARG A 364 -7.17 11.51 -2.34
CA ARG A 364 -7.93 10.28 -2.60
C ARG A 364 -7.22 9.06 -2.02
N GLY A 365 -8.00 8.09 -1.57
CA GLY A 365 -7.43 6.86 -1.01
C GLY A 365 -6.92 5.91 -2.09
N VAL A 366 -7.81 5.23 -2.78
CA VAL A 366 -7.52 4.26 -3.84
C VAL A 366 -8.27 4.66 -5.11
N VAL A 367 -7.55 4.83 -6.20
CA VAL A 367 -8.11 5.15 -7.52
C VAL A 367 -7.84 4.00 -8.48
N LEU A 368 -8.91 3.40 -8.99
CA LEU A 368 -8.89 2.29 -9.93
C LEU A 368 -9.44 2.76 -11.28
N GLY A 369 -8.55 2.88 -12.26
CA GLY A 369 -8.87 3.29 -13.62
C GLY A 369 -8.92 4.80 -13.82
N ASP A 370 -9.15 5.17 -15.05
CA ASP A 370 -9.38 6.54 -15.50
C ASP A 370 -10.44 6.58 -16.61
N SER A 371 -10.75 7.77 -17.11
CA SER A 371 -11.74 7.98 -18.18
C SER A 371 -11.39 7.34 -19.53
N SER A 372 -10.18 6.81 -19.72
CA SER A 372 -9.73 6.22 -20.99
C SER A 372 -8.60 5.20 -20.80
N PRO A 373 -8.82 4.08 -20.09
CA PRO A 373 -7.76 3.12 -19.82
C PRO A 373 -7.22 2.49 -21.10
N GLN A 374 -5.90 2.57 -21.31
CA GLN A 374 -5.25 2.19 -22.57
C GLN A 374 -5.31 0.68 -22.87
N ASN A 375 -5.41 -0.17 -21.86
CA ASN A 375 -5.33 -1.64 -22.01
C ASN A 375 -6.50 -2.38 -21.34
N GLY A 376 -7.62 -1.71 -21.20
CA GLY A 376 -8.71 -2.13 -20.33
C GLY A 376 -8.45 -1.77 -18.87
N GLY A 377 -9.50 -1.52 -18.12
CA GLY A 377 -9.41 -1.05 -16.74
C GLY A 377 -8.90 -2.11 -15.76
N PRO A 378 -8.60 -1.71 -14.53
CA PRO A 378 -8.22 -2.59 -13.45
C PRO A 378 -9.29 -3.65 -13.13
N THR A 379 -8.87 -4.86 -12.80
CA THR A 379 -9.81 -5.95 -12.48
C THR A 379 -9.36 -6.80 -11.30
N GLY A 380 -10.31 -7.26 -10.49
CA GLY A 380 -10.06 -8.20 -9.41
C GLY A 380 -9.32 -7.58 -8.22
N PHE A 381 -9.46 -6.28 -8.00
CA PHE A 381 -9.02 -5.65 -6.76
C PHE A 381 -9.90 -6.09 -5.59
N ARG A 382 -9.26 -6.36 -4.47
CA ARG A 382 -9.91 -6.66 -3.19
C ARG A 382 -9.38 -5.69 -2.15
N ILE A 383 -10.21 -4.72 -1.78
CA ILE A 383 -9.90 -3.66 -0.82
C ILE A 383 -10.71 -3.98 0.44
N SER A 384 -10.08 -4.53 1.47
CA SER A 384 -10.82 -5.04 2.63
C SER A 384 -10.14 -4.80 3.96
N PHE A 385 -10.96 -4.55 4.99
CA PHE A 385 -10.51 -4.30 6.36
C PHE A 385 -9.55 -3.11 6.49
N ASN A 386 -9.66 -2.11 5.62
CA ASN A 386 -8.83 -0.91 5.65
C ASN A 386 -9.54 0.22 6.40
N THR A 387 -8.76 1.16 6.89
CA THR A 387 -9.26 2.41 7.46
C THR A 387 -8.88 3.57 6.55
N PHE A 388 -9.88 4.34 6.15
CA PHE A 388 -9.73 5.59 5.43
C PHE A 388 -10.12 6.73 6.38
N ASP A 389 -9.15 7.56 6.75
CA ASP A 389 -9.35 8.67 7.67
C ASP A 389 -8.82 9.97 7.08
N ARG A 390 -9.57 11.05 7.22
CA ARG A 390 -9.18 12.37 6.71
C ARG A 390 -8.82 12.36 5.23
N ILE A 391 -9.68 11.78 4.42
CA ILE A 391 -9.56 11.79 2.95
C ILE A 391 -10.38 12.98 2.43
N PHE A 392 -9.71 13.87 1.69
CA PHE A 392 -10.34 15.10 1.23
C PHE A 392 -11.48 14.85 0.22
N ALA A 393 -11.23 14.01 -0.76
CA ALA A 393 -12.22 13.64 -1.78
C ALA A 393 -12.74 12.21 -1.54
N GLU A 394 -12.52 11.30 -2.44
CA GLU A 394 -13.03 9.93 -2.36
C GLU A 394 -12.06 8.98 -1.64
N GLY A 395 -12.61 8.07 -0.84
CA GLY A 395 -11.83 6.97 -0.27
C GLY A 395 -11.48 5.93 -1.32
N VAL A 396 -12.45 5.53 -2.16
CA VAL A 396 -12.24 4.59 -3.26
C VAL A 396 -12.97 5.08 -4.52
N VAL A 397 -12.26 5.18 -5.61
CA VAL A 397 -12.78 5.45 -6.95
C VAL A 397 -12.62 4.21 -7.82
N MET A 398 -13.69 3.81 -8.49
CA MET A 398 -13.71 2.71 -9.46
C MET A 398 -14.21 3.27 -10.79
N GLU A 399 -13.32 3.56 -11.73
CA GLU A 399 -13.65 4.16 -13.02
C GLU A 399 -13.25 3.24 -14.17
N GLN A 400 -14.18 2.96 -15.08
CA GLN A 400 -13.99 2.07 -16.24
C GLN A 400 -13.26 0.75 -15.90
N CYS A 401 -13.59 0.17 -14.78
CA CYS A 401 -12.98 -1.03 -14.23
C CYS A 401 -14.04 -2.08 -13.91
N SER A 402 -13.63 -3.32 -13.60
CA SER A 402 -14.60 -4.39 -13.36
C SER A 402 -14.13 -5.45 -12.38
N LEU A 403 -15.09 -6.16 -11.77
CA LEU A 403 -14.82 -7.29 -10.86
C LEU A 403 -14.00 -6.89 -9.63
N ASN A 404 -14.10 -5.65 -9.17
CA ASN A 404 -13.42 -5.17 -7.98
C ASN A 404 -14.36 -5.21 -6.78
N ALA A 405 -13.80 -5.38 -5.59
CA ALA A 405 -14.58 -5.44 -4.36
C ALA A 405 -13.97 -4.56 -3.25
N THR A 406 -14.83 -3.78 -2.60
CA THR A 406 -14.55 -3.17 -1.31
C THR A 406 -15.32 -3.93 -0.24
N ALA A 407 -14.71 -4.27 0.89
CA ALA A 407 -15.37 -5.04 1.90
C ALA A 407 -14.87 -4.73 3.31
N TYR A 408 -15.80 -4.47 4.23
CA TYR A 408 -15.52 -4.27 5.65
C TYR A 408 -14.48 -3.17 5.92
N ASN A 409 -14.40 -2.15 5.07
CA ASN A 409 -13.56 -1.00 5.31
C ASN A 409 -14.27 0.01 6.21
N THR A 410 -13.48 0.81 6.93
CA THR A 410 -13.99 1.93 7.72
C THR A 410 -13.62 3.23 7.02
N PHE A 411 -14.62 4.01 6.64
CA PHE A 411 -14.47 5.35 6.09
C PHE A 411 -14.83 6.36 7.17
N TYR A 412 -13.80 7.01 7.71
CA TYR A 412 -13.92 7.97 8.80
C TYR A 412 -13.46 9.34 8.32
N ASN A 413 -14.34 10.35 8.37
CA ASN A 413 -14.04 11.69 7.86
C ASN A 413 -13.56 11.70 6.39
N VAL A 414 -14.28 11.03 5.52
CA VAL A 414 -14.00 11.02 4.08
C VAL A 414 -14.96 11.96 3.35
N GLY A 415 -14.40 12.85 2.54
CA GLY A 415 -15.12 13.89 1.80
C GLY A 415 -14.74 15.30 2.25
N ASN A 416 -14.83 16.25 1.32
CA ASN A 416 -14.34 17.63 1.48
C ASN A 416 -15.02 18.50 2.57
N GLN A 417 -16.01 17.98 3.28
CA GLN A 417 -16.72 18.69 4.34
C GLN A 417 -15.97 18.81 5.67
N PHE A 418 -14.85 18.08 5.82
CA PHE A 418 -14.11 17.98 7.08
C PHE A 418 -12.95 18.95 7.23
N PHE A 419 -12.58 19.58 6.14
CA PHE A 419 -11.52 20.56 6.15
C PHE A 419 -12.16 21.96 6.05
N ASP A 420 -11.69 22.91 6.85
CA ASP A 420 -12.10 24.32 6.82
C ASP A 420 -11.70 25.00 5.49
N PHE A 421 -12.10 24.43 4.36
CA PHE A 421 -11.82 24.99 3.04
C PHE A 421 -13.03 25.69 2.45
N PRO A 422 -12.83 26.75 1.66
CA PRO A 422 -13.94 27.41 0.98
C PRO A 422 -14.66 26.42 0.07
N VAL A 423 -15.92 26.22 0.33
CA VAL A 423 -16.85 25.28 -0.31
C VAL A 423 -17.10 25.71 -1.75
N SER A 424 -16.18 25.38 -2.66
CA SER A 424 -16.39 25.62 -4.09
C SER A 424 -16.40 24.34 -4.94
N GLN A 425 -16.18 23.18 -4.33
CA GLN A 425 -16.19 21.89 -5.04
C GLN A 425 -17.41 21.05 -4.63
N ALA A 426 -17.91 20.28 -5.59
CA ALA A 426 -18.98 19.33 -5.32
C ALA A 426 -18.52 18.31 -4.25
N LEU A 427 -19.44 18.00 -3.35
CA LEU A 427 -19.17 17.05 -2.29
C LEU A 427 -18.97 15.65 -2.87
N SER A 428 -17.89 14.98 -2.51
CA SER A 428 -17.56 13.65 -3.02
C SER A 428 -18.06 12.56 -2.08
N SER A 429 -18.53 11.47 -2.66
CA SER A 429 -18.90 10.26 -1.92
C SER A 429 -17.66 9.45 -1.52
N PRO A 430 -17.65 8.80 -0.34
CA PRO A 430 -16.54 7.95 0.07
C PRO A 430 -16.17 6.85 -0.91
N VAL A 431 -17.15 6.27 -1.60
CA VAL A 431 -16.96 5.28 -2.66
C VAL A 431 -17.70 5.74 -3.91
N ILE A 432 -17.01 5.78 -5.03
CA ILE A 432 -17.58 6.13 -6.33
C ILE A 432 -17.30 5.04 -7.34
N SER A 433 -18.31 4.70 -8.13
CA SER A 433 -18.20 3.81 -9.30
C SER A 433 -18.67 4.58 -10.54
N ILE A 434 -17.81 4.67 -11.56
CA ILE A 434 -18.05 5.46 -12.77
C ILE A 434 -17.82 4.57 -14.00
N ASP A 435 -18.84 4.40 -14.84
CA ASP A 435 -18.77 3.58 -16.08
C ASP A 435 -18.12 2.20 -15.83
N ALA A 436 -18.34 1.62 -14.65
CA ALA A 436 -17.67 0.44 -14.15
C ALA A 436 -18.67 -0.70 -13.97
N GLN A 437 -18.22 -1.96 -14.15
CA GLN A 437 -19.11 -3.12 -14.19
C GLN A 437 -18.72 -4.17 -13.16
N ASN A 438 -19.72 -4.88 -12.61
CA ASN A 438 -19.51 -6.01 -11.69
C ASN A 438 -18.64 -5.69 -10.47
N ASN A 439 -18.64 -4.44 -10.01
CA ASN A 439 -17.96 -4.03 -8.79
C ASN A 439 -18.90 -4.20 -7.58
N VAL A 440 -18.33 -4.52 -6.43
CA VAL A 440 -19.11 -4.83 -5.22
C VAL A 440 -18.56 -4.07 -4.01
N SER A 441 -19.45 -3.50 -3.20
CA SER A 441 -19.12 -2.96 -1.87
C SER A 441 -19.97 -3.65 -0.81
N VAL A 442 -19.35 -4.33 0.15
CA VAL A 442 -20.04 -5.15 1.16
C VAL A 442 -19.51 -4.86 2.56
N GLY A 443 -20.41 -4.51 3.45
CA GLY A 443 -20.09 -4.35 4.88
C GLY A 443 -19.17 -3.17 5.20
N ASP A 444 -18.99 -2.24 4.28
CA ASP A 444 -18.22 -1.03 4.50
C ASP A 444 -18.94 -0.11 5.50
N MET A 445 -18.19 0.48 6.40
CA MET A 445 -18.69 1.35 7.48
C MET A 445 -18.33 2.79 7.18
N PHE A 446 -19.33 3.67 7.24
CA PHE A 446 -19.15 5.10 6.99
C PHE A 446 -19.50 5.88 8.25
N THR A 447 -18.60 6.71 8.74
CA THR A 447 -18.79 7.51 9.95
C THR A 447 -18.14 8.88 9.83
N ARG A 448 -18.68 9.85 10.57
CA ARG A 448 -18.24 11.24 10.59
C ARG A 448 -18.18 11.75 12.02
N THR A 449 -17.27 12.66 12.29
CA THR A 449 -17.19 13.35 13.60
C THR A 449 -18.12 14.54 13.71
N ASP A 450 -18.41 15.20 12.59
CA ASP A 450 -19.35 16.31 12.59
C ASP A 450 -20.79 15.80 12.59
N GLN A 451 -21.67 16.49 13.28
CA GLN A 451 -23.10 16.19 13.35
C GLN A 451 -23.91 16.86 12.23
N GLN A 452 -23.26 17.32 11.18
CA GLN A 452 -23.95 17.96 10.07
C GLN A 452 -24.78 16.94 9.29
N ALA A 453 -25.92 17.39 8.79
CA ALA A 453 -26.79 16.56 7.97
C ALA A 453 -26.03 16.07 6.74
N GLU A 454 -26.14 14.77 6.47
CA GLU A 454 -25.53 14.17 5.28
C GLU A 454 -26.22 14.71 4.03
N VAL A 455 -25.46 15.39 3.21
CA VAL A 455 -25.95 15.96 1.95
C VAL A 455 -25.61 15.05 0.77
N ASN A 456 -24.66 14.13 0.92
CA ASN A 456 -24.20 13.26 -0.16
C ASN A 456 -24.44 11.78 0.11
N PRO A 457 -24.74 11.01 -0.93
CA PRO A 457 -24.75 9.56 -0.83
C PRO A 457 -23.37 9.05 -0.44
N ARG A 458 -23.32 7.96 0.29
CA ARG A 458 -22.07 7.32 0.75
C ARG A 458 -21.39 6.53 -0.35
N ILE A 459 -22.20 6.09 -1.29
CA ILE A 459 -21.77 5.46 -2.52
C ILE A 459 -22.50 6.16 -3.65
N SER A 460 -21.75 6.64 -4.62
CA SER A 460 -22.30 7.20 -5.85
C SER A 460 -21.94 6.31 -7.03
N ILE A 461 -22.92 6.06 -7.85
CA ILE A 461 -22.76 5.29 -9.08
C ILE A 461 -23.11 6.24 -10.23
N TYR A 462 -22.15 6.42 -11.12
CA TYR A 462 -22.34 7.20 -12.33
C TYR A 462 -22.18 6.24 -13.52
N ASP A 463 -23.23 6.11 -14.31
CA ASP A 463 -23.19 5.30 -15.52
C ASP A 463 -23.71 6.04 -16.71
N THR A 464 -22.99 5.95 -17.80
CA THR A 464 -23.44 6.43 -19.10
C THR A 464 -23.98 5.31 -19.99
N THR A 465 -23.73 4.05 -19.69
CA THR A 465 -24.10 2.95 -20.57
C THR A 465 -24.48 1.60 -19.94
N ASN A 466 -24.01 1.21 -18.77
CA ASN A 466 -24.25 -0.14 -18.21
C ASN A 466 -23.93 -0.28 -16.71
N ALA A 467 -24.42 0.59 -15.84
CA ALA A 467 -24.15 0.47 -14.42
C ALA A 467 -24.69 -0.84 -13.86
N GLU A 468 -23.81 -1.64 -13.33
CA GLU A 468 -24.19 -2.70 -12.41
C GLU A 468 -24.01 -2.25 -10.96
N LEU A 469 -24.94 -2.65 -10.21
CA LEU A 469 -25.25 -2.26 -8.87
C LEU A 469 -24.22 -2.69 -7.84
N VAL A 470 -23.75 -1.78 -7.06
CA VAL A 470 -22.87 -2.02 -5.92
C VAL A 470 -23.70 -2.24 -4.67
N SER A 471 -23.54 -3.35 -3.98
CA SER A 471 -24.18 -3.56 -2.69
C SER A 471 -23.37 -2.96 -1.55
N SER A 472 -24.01 -2.22 -0.67
CA SER A 472 -23.38 -1.60 0.49
C SER A 472 -24.16 -1.92 1.76
N MET A 473 -23.42 -2.20 2.83
CA MET A 473 -23.97 -2.13 4.19
C MET A 473 -23.27 -0.99 4.93
N ALA A 474 -24.03 0.00 5.31
CA ALA A 474 -23.51 1.11 6.08
C ALA A 474 -24.00 1.07 7.52
N THR A 475 -23.16 1.47 8.45
CA THR A 475 -23.51 1.56 9.88
C THR A 475 -23.80 2.98 10.29
N THR A 476 -24.51 3.11 11.37
CA THR A 476 -24.93 4.28 12.14
C THR A 476 -25.98 5.17 11.53
N ASN A 477 -25.92 5.51 10.25
CA ASN A 477 -26.98 6.30 9.61
C ASN A 477 -27.25 5.91 8.15
N ALA A 478 -26.44 5.05 7.55
CA ALA A 478 -26.76 4.53 6.24
C ALA A 478 -27.66 3.31 6.38
N ARG A 479 -28.75 3.39 5.72
CA ARG A 479 -29.86 2.45 5.84
C ARG A 479 -30.08 1.68 4.56
N THR A 480 -29.18 1.86 3.58
CA THR A 480 -29.29 1.26 2.26
C THR A 480 -28.48 -0.01 2.18
N PHE A 481 -29.14 -1.09 1.84
CA PHE A 481 -28.55 -2.38 1.54
C PHE A 481 -28.92 -2.78 0.13
N GLN A 482 -27.94 -3.15 -0.66
CA GLN A 482 -28.14 -3.51 -2.04
C GLN A 482 -27.57 -4.90 -2.34
N MET A 483 -28.39 -5.76 -2.93
CA MET A 483 -28.01 -7.10 -3.37
C MET A 483 -28.51 -7.34 -4.79
N GLY A 484 -27.64 -7.34 -5.76
CA GLY A 484 -28.03 -7.54 -7.16
C GLY A 484 -29.04 -6.48 -7.61
N CYS A 485 -30.19 -6.92 -8.10
CA CYS A 485 -31.28 -6.04 -8.54
C CYS A 485 -32.17 -5.49 -7.40
N PHE A 486 -31.81 -5.71 -6.13
CA PHE A 486 -32.61 -5.25 -5.00
C PHE A 486 -31.85 -4.19 -4.21
N THR A 487 -32.48 -3.04 -4.01
CA THR A 487 -32.03 -2.06 -3.04
C THR A 487 -32.95 -2.10 -1.84
N ARG A 488 -32.40 -2.20 -0.64
CA ARG A 488 -33.16 -2.20 0.60
C ARG A 488 -32.66 -1.10 1.52
N GLU A 489 -33.57 -0.20 1.87
CA GLU A 489 -33.35 0.79 2.90
C GLU A 489 -34.04 0.32 4.18
N THR A 490 -33.35 0.35 5.31
CA THR A 490 -33.88 -0.21 6.57
C THR A 490 -33.80 0.80 7.72
N GLY A 491 -34.75 0.68 8.65
CA GLY A 491 -34.72 1.40 9.90
C GLY A 491 -34.97 2.88 9.78
N ILE A 492 -35.71 3.31 8.76
CA ILE A 492 -36.11 4.72 8.60
C ILE A 492 -37.18 5.01 9.67
N GLN A 493 -37.03 6.14 10.34
CA GLN A 493 -37.96 6.59 11.36
C GLN A 493 -38.41 8.03 11.04
N GLU A 494 -39.73 8.21 10.96
CA GLU A 494 -40.34 9.53 10.73
C GLU A 494 -41.42 9.83 11.76
N SER A 495 -41.54 11.10 12.11
CA SER A 495 -42.58 11.57 13.05
C SER A 495 -43.86 11.91 12.31
N LEU A 496 -44.97 11.33 12.75
CA LEU A 496 -46.29 11.62 12.19
C LEU A 496 -46.95 12.78 12.94
N VAL A 497 -47.33 13.81 12.22
CA VAL A 497 -47.97 15.02 12.77
C VAL A 497 -49.47 14.79 12.86
N SER A 498 -50.08 15.22 13.96
CA SER A 498 -51.56 15.16 14.13
C SER A 498 -52.26 16.13 13.19
N GLY A 499 -53.30 15.67 12.51
CA GLY A 499 -54.05 16.46 11.57
C GLY A 499 -53.29 16.76 10.27
N ALA A 500 -52.29 15.99 9.96
CA ALA A 500 -51.56 16.09 8.69
C ALA A 500 -52.45 15.70 7.51
N SER A 501 -52.31 16.39 6.41
CA SER A 501 -52.99 16.10 5.15
C SER A 501 -51.93 15.97 4.05
N SER A 502 -51.79 14.78 3.52
CA SER A 502 -50.86 14.45 2.40
C SER A 502 -49.43 14.98 2.59
N VAL A 503 -48.82 14.65 3.74
CA VAL A 503 -47.42 14.97 4.02
C VAL A 503 -46.54 13.89 3.43
N ALA A 504 -45.58 14.25 2.58
CA ALA A 504 -44.65 13.31 1.96
C ALA A 504 -43.76 12.62 3.01
N LEU A 505 -43.70 11.31 2.99
CA LEU A 505 -42.72 10.51 3.72
C LEU A 505 -41.41 10.44 2.94
N PHE A 506 -41.49 10.12 1.67
CA PHE A 506 -40.35 10.07 0.75
C PHE A 506 -40.84 10.16 -0.70
N THR A 507 -39.88 10.43 -1.57
CA THR A 507 -40.10 10.44 -3.03
C THR A 507 -39.14 9.48 -3.71
N VAL A 508 -39.58 8.89 -4.82
CA VAL A 508 -38.79 8.04 -5.68
C VAL A 508 -38.83 8.62 -7.10
N ASP A 509 -37.67 8.94 -7.62
CA ASP A 509 -37.52 9.44 -8.99
C ASP A 509 -37.57 8.25 -9.96
N THR A 510 -38.49 8.29 -10.91
CA THR A 510 -38.66 7.26 -11.95
C THR A 510 -38.01 7.64 -13.28
N ALA A 511 -37.58 8.91 -13.42
CA ALA A 511 -36.89 9.40 -14.62
C ALA A 511 -35.42 8.97 -14.64
N THR A 512 -34.81 8.75 -13.47
CA THR A 512 -33.42 8.30 -13.36
C THR A 512 -33.41 6.80 -13.06
N PRO A 513 -33.27 5.96 -14.05
CA PRO A 513 -33.35 4.51 -13.84
C PRO A 513 -32.18 4.03 -12.97
N ILE A 514 -32.49 3.33 -11.89
CA ILE A 514 -31.52 2.58 -11.08
C ILE A 514 -31.00 1.38 -11.87
N ALA A 515 -31.73 0.95 -12.89
CA ALA A 515 -31.34 -0.06 -13.85
C ALA A 515 -31.81 0.33 -15.25
N LYS A 516 -31.22 -0.24 -16.29
CA LYS A 516 -31.43 0.02 -17.72
C LYS A 516 -32.88 0.12 -18.21
N ASN A 517 -33.84 -0.38 -17.44
CA ASN A 517 -35.24 -0.49 -17.84
C ASN A 517 -36.21 0.36 -17.03
N GLY A 518 -35.68 1.32 -16.25
CA GLY A 518 -36.49 2.15 -15.39
C GLY A 518 -36.90 1.46 -14.09
N PHE A 519 -37.27 2.26 -13.12
CA PHE A 519 -37.81 1.78 -11.87
C PHE A 519 -39.17 1.11 -12.12
N GLN A 520 -39.39 -0.11 -11.60
CA GLN A 520 -40.62 -0.84 -11.87
C GLN A 520 -41.47 -1.13 -10.63
N SER A 521 -40.88 -1.33 -9.45
CA SER A 521 -41.66 -1.57 -8.24
C SER A 521 -40.85 -1.41 -6.96
N PHE A 522 -41.54 -1.17 -5.84
CA PHE A 522 -40.96 -1.26 -4.51
C PHE A 522 -41.96 -1.79 -3.47
N ASN A 523 -41.44 -2.35 -2.39
CA ASN A 523 -42.19 -2.70 -1.21
C ASN A 523 -41.72 -1.88 -0.01
N MET A 524 -42.64 -1.26 0.71
CA MET A 524 -42.38 -0.62 2.00
C MET A 524 -42.97 -1.48 3.11
N GLN A 525 -42.11 -2.11 3.89
CA GLN A 525 -42.53 -2.74 5.15
C GLN A 525 -42.51 -1.67 6.25
N TYR A 526 -43.59 -1.51 7.00
CA TYR A 526 -43.69 -0.45 7.98
C TYR A 526 -44.37 -0.86 9.27
N THR A 527 -44.08 -0.12 10.35
CA THR A 527 -44.82 -0.16 11.61
C THR A 527 -45.09 1.26 12.08
N ILE A 528 -46.34 1.56 12.34
CA ILE A 528 -46.82 2.85 12.87
C ILE A 528 -47.14 2.66 14.35
N TYR A 529 -46.65 3.56 15.18
CA TYR A 529 -47.02 3.69 16.60
C TYR A 529 -47.66 5.07 16.79
N ARG A 530 -48.87 5.09 17.38
CA ARG A 530 -49.58 6.32 17.68
C ARG A 530 -50.34 6.20 18.97
N LEU A 531 -50.37 7.28 19.74
CA LEU A 531 -51.29 7.38 20.87
C LEU A 531 -52.61 7.97 20.42
N THR A 532 -53.71 7.23 20.54
CA THR A 532 -55.06 7.74 20.23
C THR A 532 -55.88 7.69 21.51
N GLN A 533 -56.32 8.83 22.05
CA GLN A 533 -57.14 8.94 23.27
C GLN A 533 -56.61 8.16 24.48
N GLY A 534 -55.28 8.09 24.63
CA GLY A 534 -54.64 7.34 25.72
C GLY A 534 -54.39 5.87 25.44
N THR A 535 -54.81 5.34 24.31
CA THR A 535 -54.56 3.96 23.88
C THR A 535 -53.41 3.92 22.89
N LYS A 536 -52.53 2.94 23.03
CA LYS A 536 -51.44 2.72 22.05
C LYS A 536 -52.01 1.98 20.84
N ALA A 537 -52.14 2.67 19.73
CA ALA A 537 -52.46 2.07 18.46
C ALA A 537 -51.18 1.68 17.72
N VAL A 538 -51.11 0.48 17.24
CA VAL A 538 -49.98 -0.07 16.47
C VAL A 538 -50.53 -0.68 15.20
N ARG A 539 -49.96 -0.26 14.04
CA ARG A 539 -50.25 -0.81 12.72
C ARG A 539 -48.97 -1.30 12.10
N THR A 540 -49.00 -2.51 11.56
CA THR A 540 -47.90 -3.09 10.79
C THR A 540 -48.40 -3.55 9.45
N GLY A 541 -47.68 -3.19 8.38
CA GLY A 541 -48.12 -3.50 7.02
C GLY A 541 -47.02 -3.50 5.99
N VAL A 542 -47.43 -3.82 4.77
CA VAL A 542 -46.61 -3.78 3.56
C VAL A 542 -47.35 -2.97 2.51
N LEU A 543 -46.76 -1.85 2.13
CA LEU A 543 -47.21 -1.07 0.97
C LEU A 543 -46.43 -1.53 -0.25
N THR A 544 -47.11 -2.06 -1.23
CA THR A 544 -46.54 -2.49 -2.53
C THR A 544 -46.90 -1.47 -3.59
N VAL A 545 -45.91 -1.00 -4.32
CA VAL A 545 -46.07 -0.04 -5.42
C VAL A 545 -45.45 -0.63 -6.69
N VAL A 546 -46.19 -0.63 -7.75
CA VAL A 546 -45.74 -1.01 -9.08
C VAL A 546 -45.92 0.19 -10.00
N ALA A 547 -44.81 0.67 -10.53
CA ALA A 547 -44.79 1.68 -11.58
C ALA A 547 -44.44 1.00 -12.90
N GLY A 548 -45.16 1.25 -13.91
CA GLY A 548 -44.85 0.71 -15.23
C GLY A 548 -45.88 1.13 -16.23
N GLY A 549 -45.45 1.41 -17.41
CA GLY A 549 -46.29 1.79 -18.55
C GLY A 549 -45.59 2.84 -19.40
N ASP A 550 -45.84 2.79 -20.67
CA ASP A 550 -45.43 3.79 -21.64
C ASP A 550 -46.10 5.12 -21.25
N ASP A 551 -45.34 6.17 -21.00
CA ASP A 551 -45.77 7.52 -20.64
C ASP A 551 -46.84 8.11 -21.56
N SER A 552 -47.00 7.53 -22.74
CA SER A 552 -47.95 7.97 -23.74
C SER A 552 -49.40 7.52 -23.49
N ALA A 553 -49.66 6.59 -22.55
CA ALA A 553 -50.98 5.98 -22.34
C ALA A 553 -51.67 6.40 -21.01
N GLY A 554 -50.99 7.09 -20.08
CA GLY A 554 -51.59 7.48 -18.80
C GLY A 554 -51.92 6.29 -17.88
N GLU A 555 -51.26 5.15 -18.05
CA GLU A 555 -51.36 4.00 -17.16
C GLU A 555 -50.46 4.24 -15.91
N GLY A 556 -51.07 4.77 -14.87
CA GLY A 556 -50.45 5.16 -13.66
C GLY A 556 -49.91 4.03 -12.78
N ILE A 557 -49.37 4.41 -11.67
CA ILE A 557 -48.95 3.49 -10.61
C ILE A 557 -50.10 2.66 -10.08
N VAL A 558 -49.82 1.39 -9.81
CA VAL A 558 -50.72 0.49 -9.07
C VAL A 558 -50.11 0.24 -7.71
N TRP A 559 -50.87 0.41 -6.65
CA TRP A 559 -50.39 0.16 -5.31
C TRP A 559 -51.45 -0.52 -4.44
N SER A 560 -50.98 -1.24 -3.42
CA SER A 560 -51.79 -1.83 -2.36
C SER A 560 -51.13 -1.67 -1.02
N ASP A 561 -51.95 -1.53 0.03
CA ASP A 561 -51.51 -1.43 1.42
C ASP A 561 -52.19 -2.57 2.21
N ASP A 562 -51.41 -3.60 2.53
CA ASP A 562 -51.84 -4.75 3.30
C ASP A 562 -51.33 -4.61 4.74
N TYR A 563 -52.25 -4.44 5.70
CA TYR A 563 -51.86 -4.18 7.08
C TYR A 563 -52.75 -4.87 8.12
N MET A 564 -52.21 -4.95 9.32
CA MET A 564 -52.94 -5.31 10.55
C MET A 564 -52.72 -4.24 11.60
N GLU A 565 -53.78 -3.89 12.30
CA GLU A 565 -53.70 -2.95 13.44
C GLU A 565 -54.51 -3.47 14.63
N ASN A 566 -54.06 -3.14 15.85
CA ASN A 566 -54.74 -3.51 17.07
C ASN A 566 -55.87 -2.53 17.42
N GLU A 567 -55.70 -1.28 17.07
CA GLU A 567 -56.62 -0.16 17.22
C GLU A 567 -56.41 0.78 16.03
N ASP A 568 -57.44 1.50 15.58
CA ASP A 568 -57.33 2.44 14.49
C ASP A 568 -56.25 3.51 14.76
N THR A 569 -55.17 3.47 13.99
CA THR A 569 -54.09 4.43 14.10
C THR A 569 -54.50 5.83 13.55
N GLY A 570 -55.60 5.91 12.81
CA GLY A 570 -56.04 7.14 12.14
C GLY A 570 -54.99 7.66 11.14
N VAL A 571 -54.22 6.78 10.56
CA VAL A 571 -53.21 7.10 9.53
C VAL A 571 -53.61 6.47 8.22
N THR A 572 -53.59 7.23 7.16
CA THR A 572 -53.83 6.77 5.79
C THR A 572 -52.55 7.02 5.00
N LEU A 573 -52.08 6.00 4.28
CA LEU A 573 -50.99 6.11 3.32
C LEU A 573 -51.56 6.34 1.92
N GLU A 574 -50.93 7.21 1.18
CA GLU A 574 -51.30 7.56 -0.21
C GLU A 574 -50.07 7.51 -1.09
N VAL A 575 -50.25 7.06 -2.32
CA VAL A 575 -49.19 7.05 -3.32
C VAL A 575 -49.66 7.83 -4.53
N THR A 576 -48.88 8.79 -4.94
CA THR A 576 -49.15 9.63 -6.11
C THR A 576 -47.95 9.71 -7.02
N GLU A 577 -48.18 9.89 -8.30
CA GLU A 577 -47.14 10.13 -9.29
C GLU A 577 -47.38 11.44 -10.00
N ALA A 578 -46.31 12.23 -10.14
CA ALA A 578 -46.33 13.46 -10.92
C ALA A 578 -44.93 13.74 -11.48
N SER A 579 -44.85 13.98 -12.79
CA SER A 579 -43.59 14.33 -13.46
C SER A 579 -42.44 13.37 -13.16
N ASP A 580 -42.68 12.06 -13.35
CA ASP A 580 -41.73 11.00 -13.13
C ASP A 580 -41.24 10.88 -11.66
N VAL A 581 -42.01 11.38 -10.71
CA VAL A 581 -41.72 11.23 -9.28
C VAL A 581 -42.91 10.56 -8.59
N ILE A 582 -42.65 9.40 -7.96
CA ILE A 582 -43.60 8.75 -7.05
C ILE A 582 -43.43 9.35 -5.67
N THR A 583 -44.52 9.85 -5.09
CA THR A 583 -44.56 10.34 -3.73
C THR A 583 -45.38 9.40 -2.86
N VAL A 584 -44.80 8.87 -1.80
CA VAL A 584 -45.53 8.21 -0.73
C VAL A 584 -45.78 9.23 0.36
N ALA A 585 -47.05 9.46 0.66
CA ALA A 585 -47.47 10.44 1.64
C ALA A 585 -48.36 9.83 2.72
N TYR A 586 -48.51 10.51 3.81
CA TYR A 586 -49.47 10.14 4.86
C TYR A 586 -50.42 11.25 5.20
N SER A 587 -51.61 10.87 5.61
CA SER A 587 -52.58 11.75 6.25
C SER A 587 -52.93 11.20 7.63
N THR A 588 -53.22 12.08 8.59
CA THR A 588 -53.59 11.66 9.94
C THR A 588 -54.85 12.35 10.42
N ASN A 589 -55.66 11.66 11.22
CA ASN A 589 -56.79 12.33 11.88
C ASN A 589 -56.31 13.37 12.92
N SER A 590 -57.17 14.32 13.23
CA SER A 590 -56.89 15.38 14.24
C SER A 590 -57.09 14.89 15.68
N SER A 591 -56.33 13.90 16.08
CA SER A 591 -56.41 13.29 17.43
C SER A 591 -55.71 14.11 18.53
N GLY A 592 -54.94 15.11 18.15
CA GLY A 592 -54.09 15.86 19.07
C GLY A 592 -52.81 15.14 19.49
N PHE A 593 -52.56 13.95 18.97
CA PHE A 593 -51.37 13.12 19.30
C PHE A 593 -50.47 12.97 18.09
N THR A 594 -49.17 12.99 18.33
CA THR A 594 -48.15 12.65 17.35
C THR A 594 -47.95 11.14 17.33
N GLY A 595 -47.40 10.61 16.23
CA GLY A 595 -47.02 9.22 16.07
C GLY A 595 -45.63 9.09 15.50
N THR A 596 -45.22 7.87 15.30
CA THR A 596 -43.95 7.52 14.64
C THR A 596 -44.20 6.38 13.68
N ILE A 597 -43.69 6.51 12.48
CA ILE A 597 -43.62 5.42 11.51
C ILE A 597 -42.17 4.96 11.41
N PHE A 598 -41.97 3.65 11.48
CA PHE A 598 -40.73 2.96 11.15
C PHE A 598 -40.96 2.20 9.87
N TYR A 599 -40.08 2.35 8.89
CA TYR A 599 -40.24 1.61 7.66
C TYR A 599 -38.93 1.19 7.02
N SER A 600 -39.00 0.22 6.13
CA SER A 600 -37.93 -0.21 5.25
C SER A 600 -38.45 -0.32 3.84
N LEU A 601 -37.64 0.10 2.88
CA LEU A 601 -37.93 0.04 1.46
C LEU A 601 -37.13 -1.08 0.80
N THR A 602 -37.77 -1.84 -0.07
CA THR A 602 -37.10 -2.80 -0.94
C THR A 602 -37.51 -2.47 -2.38
N HIS A 603 -36.60 -1.95 -3.15
CA HIS A 603 -36.79 -1.68 -4.56
C HIS A 603 -36.55 -2.98 -5.34
N LEU A 604 -37.45 -3.27 -6.27
CA LEU A 604 -37.38 -4.40 -7.19
C LEU A 604 -37.12 -3.82 -8.58
N ALA A 605 -35.96 -4.07 -9.14
CA ALA A 605 -35.59 -3.61 -10.47
C ALA A 605 -36.01 -4.60 -11.56
#